data_0d5451a3b16b8c47948bd9bbdbee019d
#
_entry.id   0d5451a3b16b8c47948bd9bbdbee019d
#
_cell.length_a   1.000
_cell.length_b   1.000
_cell.length_c   1.000
_cell.angle_alpha   90.00
_cell.angle_beta   90.00
_cell.angle_gamma   90.00
#
_symmetry.space_group_name_H-M   'P 1'
#
loop_
_entity.id
_entity.type
_entity.pdbx_description
1 polymer ?
#
loop_
_entity_poly.entity_id
_entity_poly.type
_entity_poly.pdbx_seq_one_letter_code
_entity_poly.pdbx_strand_id
1 'polypeptide(L)'
;MRVSTAQFYLQNSQTIGTLQSQVNQQSEYLSTGKRIITAKDDAVAYGTLAGYKDELMNIEKYQRNITQANNRNSLQDTSFDNAQNLMQELKSLFIQANNGTLDDDDLNSLAELATNSQSQLLDIANTKDETGGYIFAGYQIDKQPFVLQPDNSVNYLGDSGVRELQIAKNVMVDTNQPGDEAFEKVANAIGDFKPNYISNTSGISVNSALINNPAAYDDISNPPGYRFTFTAPSDLTVTDVNGSVVYPTAAYTPGQTIAFNGVEVQLDGNPLPGDELVLEATQTISIFDTIKSAIDWMNVGATPANNIQHQVDYNEILTQLDRSLNHMTTRQTDAGIRVQLIETQSENHKDKELTISKSQSNIEDLDFAKAVASFEQSQVALQAAQQTFVQVKNLTLFNYI
;
A
#
# COMPACT_ATOMS: atom_id res chain seq x y z
N MET A 1 -58.59 -52.64 -40.97
CA MET A 1 -57.15 -52.78 -41.29
C MET A 1 -56.43 -51.45 -41.68
N ARG A 2 -57.04 -50.54 -42.44
CA ARG A 2 -56.38 -49.24 -42.84
C ARG A 2 -55.97 -48.34 -41.67
N VAL A 3 -56.78 -48.24 -40.61
CA VAL A 3 -56.45 -47.40 -39.44
C VAL A 3 -55.24 -47.99 -38.65
N SER A 4 -55.14 -49.30 -38.52
CA SER A 4 -54.07 -50.02 -37.87
C SER A 4 -52.72 -49.80 -38.57
N THR A 5 -52.71 -49.80 -39.88
CA THR A 5 -51.50 -49.64 -40.71
C THR A 5 -50.99 -48.17 -40.61
N ALA A 6 -51.87 -47.18 -40.73
CA ALA A 6 -51.51 -45.76 -40.57
C ALA A 6 -50.95 -45.44 -39.17
N GLN A 7 -51.56 -46.05 -38.13
CA GLN A 7 -51.11 -45.88 -36.73
C GLN A 7 -49.74 -46.53 -36.57
N PHE A 8 -49.45 -47.69 -37.12
CA PHE A 8 -48.17 -48.37 -37.09
C PHE A 8 -47.06 -47.50 -37.76
N TYR A 9 -47.34 -46.91 -38.96
CA TYR A 9 -46.40 -46.03 -39.60
C TYR A 9 -46.07 -44.79 -38.77
N LEU A 10 -47.07 -44.15 -38.17
CA LEU A 10 -46.89 -43.01 -37.30
C LEU A 10 -46.04 -43.35 -36.11
N GLN A 11 -46.32 -44.50 -35.41
CA GLN A 11 -45.57 -44.96 -34.25
C GLN A 11 -44.11 -45.30 -34.60
N ASN A 12 -43.84 -45.99 -35.73
CA ASN A 12 -42.48 -46.26 -36.15
C ASN A 12 -41.73 -44.98 -36.58
N SER A 13 -42.38 -44.05 -37.27
CA SER A 13 -41.80 -42.78 -37.61
C SER A 13 -41.44 -41.97 -36.36
N GLN A 14 -42.27 -41.93 -35.36
CA GLN A 14 -41.99 -41.32 -34.07
C GLN A 14 -40.80 -42.01 -33.32
N THR A 15 -40.77 -43.34 -33.33
CA THR A 15 -39.65 -44.11 -32.76
C THR A 15 -38.32 -43.81 -33.47
N ILE A 16 -38.30 -43.79 -34.81
CA ILE A 16 -37.10 -43.42 -35.58
C ILE A 16 -36.68 -41.98 -35.28
N GLY A 17 -37.62 -41.04 -35.18
CA GLY A 17 -37.34 -39.67 -34.81
C GLY A 17 -36.71 -39.51 -33.38
N THR A 18 -37.24 -40.29 -32.46
CA THR A 18 -36.73 -40.33 -31.07
C THR A 18 -35.29 -40.93 -31.03
N LEU A 19 -35.05 -42.05 -31.74
CA LEU A 19 -33.72 -42.67 -31.82
C LEU A 19 -32.73 -41.75 -32.54
N GLN A 20 -33.11 -41.03 -33.58
CA GLN A 20 -32.28 -40.03 -34.23
C GLN A 20 -31.88 -38.88 -33.28
N SER A 21 -32.87 -38.40 -32.50
CA SER A 21 -32.60 -37.37 -31.47
C SER A 21 -31.64 -37.88 -30.42
N GLN A 22 -31.75 -39.16 -29.97
CA GLN A 22 -30.81 -39.74 -29.01
C GLN A 22 -29.41 -39.86 -29.58
N VAL A 23 -29.27 -40.33 -30.84
CA VAL A 23 -27.95 -40.39 -31.50
C VAL A 23 -27.33 -38.97 -31.61
N ASN A 24 -28.08 -37.95 -31.99
CA ASN A 24 -27.60 -36.58 -32.06
C ASN A 24 -27.16 -36.07 -30.69
N GLN A 25 -27.93 -36.33 -29.61
CA GLN A 25 -27.59 -35.94 -28.26
C GLN A 25 -26.31 -36.66 -27.75
N GLN A 26 -26.18 -37.95 -27.99
CA GLN A 26 -24.95 -38.69 -27.63
C GLN A 26 -23.73 -38.20 -28.44
N SER A 27 -23.91 -37.83 -29.71
CA SER A 27 -22.86 -37.19 -30.52
C SER A 27 -22.45 -35.85 -29.96
N GLU A 28 -23.38 -35.05 -29.47
CA GLU A 28 -23.11 -33.74 -28.84
C GLU A 28 -22.30 -33.90 -27.53
N TYR A 29 -22.68 -34.86 -26.67
CA TYR A 29 -21.91 -35.20 -25.46
C TYR A 29 -20.49 -35.66 -25.79
N LEU A 30 -20.31 -36.53 -26.77
CA LEU A 30 -18.99 -36.99 -27.22
C LEU A 30 -18.14 -35.85 -27.83
N SER A 31 -18.78 -34.93 -28.57
CA SER A 31 -18.11 -33.79 -29.19
C SER A 31 -17.65 -32.76 -28.18
N THR A 32 -18.47 -32.51 -27.13
CA THR A 32 -18.18 -31.52 -26.10
C THR A 32 -17.35 -32.08 -24.95
N GLY A 33 -17.30 -33.41 -24.77
CA GLY A 33 -16.72 -34.07 -23.61
C GLY A 33 -17.46 -33.86 -22.31
N LYS A 34 -18.71 -33.35 -22.40
CA LYS A 34 -19.53 -32.99 -21.24
C LYS A 34 -20.80 -33.83 -21.15
N ARG A 35 -21.14 -34.22 -19.95
CA ARG A 35 -22.38 -34.94 -19.62
C ARG A 35 -23.59 -34.00 -19.49
N ILE A 36 -23.32 -32.75 -19.03
CA ILE A 36 -24.32 -31.73 -18.78
C ILE A 36 -24.00 -30.51 -19.65
N ILE A 37 -24.81 -30.25 -20.67
CA ILE A 37 -24.64 -29.13 -21.58
C ILE A 37 -25.73 -28.09 -21.34
N THR A 38 -26.95 -28.55 -21.08
CA THR A 38 -28.13 -27.70 -20.88
C THR A 38 -28.86 -28.04 -19.59
N ALA A 39 -29.67 -27.09 -19.08
CA ALA A 39 -30.53 -27.30 -17.91
C ALA A 39 -31.56 -28.47 -18.09
N LYS A 40 -31.79 -28.93 -19.35
CA LYS A 40 -32.67 -30.05 -19.66
C LYS A 40 -32.02 -31.38 -19.26
N ASP A 41 -30.70 -31.47 -19.31
CA ASP A 41 -29.96 -32.70 -19.00
C ASP A 41 -30.00 -33.01 -17.51
N ASP A 42 -29.75 -32.01 -16.66
CA ASP A 42 -29.87 -32.05 -15.20
C ASP A 42 -29.99 -30.62 -14.66
N ALA A 43 -31.17 -30.18 -14.30
CA ALA A 43 -31.45 -28.82 -13.84
C ALA A 43 -30.71 -28.46 -12.53
N VAL A 44 -30.57 -29.44 -11.62
CA VAL A 44 -29.90 -29.21 -10.31
C VAL A 44 -28.38 -29.07 -10.52
N ALA A 45 -27.81 -30.01 -11.24
CA ALA A 45 -26.38 -29.99 -11.55
C ALA A 45 -25.99 -28.77 -12.39
N TYR A 46 -26.84 -28.39 -13.38
CA TYR A 46 -26.64 -27.19 -14.18
C TYR A 46 -26.63 -25.90 -13.35
N GLY A 47 -27.55 -25.79 -12.36
CA GLY A 47 -27.57 -24.68 -11.42
C GLY A 47 -26.29 -24.62 -10.57
N THR A 48 -25.81 -25.78 -10.11
CA THR A 48 -24.52 -25.87 -9.35
C THR A 48 -23.33 -25.47 -10.21
N LEU A 49 -23.28 -25.94 -11.47
CA LEU A 49 -22.23 -25.58 -12.43
C LEU A 49 -22.24 -24.08 -12.76
N ALA A 50 -23.40 -23.47 -12.87
CA ALA A 50 -23.51 -22.02 -13.06
C ALA A 50 -22.89 -21.26 -11.87
N GLY A 51 -23.19 -21.68 -10.64
CA GLY A 51 -22.60 -21.12 -9.43
C GLY A 51 -21.06 -21.28 -9.37
N TYR A 52 -20.53 -22.43 -9.79
CA TYR A 52 -19.09 -22.64 -9.89
C TYR A 52 -18.43 -21.73 -10.93
N LYS A 53 -19.06 -21.54 -12.09
CA LYS A 53 -18.56 -20.61 -13.13
C LYS A 53 -18.54 -19.17 -12.65
N ASP A 54 -19.58 -18.74 -11.96
CA ASP A 54 -19.65 -17.39 -11.37
C ASP A 54 -18.52 -17.20 -10.34
N GLU A 55 -18.26 -18.19 -9.49
CA GLU A 55 -17.20 -18.10 -8.50
C GLU A 55 -15.81 -18.10 -9.14
N LEU A 56 -15.58 -18.91 -10.19
CA LEU A 56 -14.33 -18.89 -10.95
C LEU A 56 -14.09 -17.53 -11.62
N MET A 57 -15.11 -16.92 -12.21
CA MET A 57 -15.00 -15.56 -12.79
C MET A 57 -14.67 -14.51 -11.73
N ASN A 58 -15.23 -14.64 -10.52
CA ASN A 58 -14.89 -13.75 -9.41
C ASN A 58 -13.42 -13.94 -8.97
N ILE A 59 -12.95 -15.19 -8.84
CA ILE A 59 -11.55 -15.49 -8.52
C ILE A 59 -10.62 -14.89 -9.58
N GLU A 60 -10.93 -15.05 -10.84
CA GLU A 60 -10.12 -14.47 -11.93
C GLU A 60 -10.06 -12.93 -11.86
N LYS A 61 -11.18 -12.28 -11.55
CA LYS A 61 -11.22 -10.83 -11.30
C LYS A 61 -10.31 -10.44 -10.12
N TYR A 62 -10.40 -11.18 -8.99
CA TYR A 62 -9.55 -10.91 -7.84
C TYR A 62 -8.08 -11.17 -8.13
N GLN A 63 -7.73 -12.19 -8.91
CA GLN A 63 -6.35 -12.45 -9.33
C GLN A 63 -5.76 -11.30 -10.17
N ARG A 64 -6.53 -10.69 -11.05
CA ARG A 64 -6.09 -9.48 -11.77
C ARG A 64 -5.82 -8.32 -10.81
N ASN A 65 -6.71 -8.08 -9.85
CA ASN A 65 -6.53 -7.05 -8.84
C ASN A 65 -5.31 -7.32 -7.95
N ILE A 66 -5.10 -8.58 -7.56
CA ILE A 66 -3.94 -9.06 -6.80
C ILE A 66 -2.65 -8.76 -7.54
N THR A 67 -2.56 -9.10 -8.83
CA THR A 67 -1.37 -8.81 -9.64
C THR A 67 -1.06 -7.31 -9.66
N GLN A 68 -2.07 -6.47 -9.88
CA GLN A 68 -1.90 -5.02 -9.88
C GLN A 68 -1.49 -4.48 -8.50
N ALA A 69 -2.15 -4.95 -7.42
CA ALA A 69 -1.83 -4.54 -6.06
C ALA A 69 -0.41 -4.98 -5.65
N ASN A 70 -0.02 -6.20 -6.04
CA ASN A 70 1.32 -6.73 -5.77
C ASN A 70 2.41 -5.90 -6.45
N ASN A 71 2.26 -5.60 -7.74
CA ASN A 71 3.23 -4.80 -8.48
C ASN A 71 3.44 -3.43 -7.82
N ARG A 72 2.36 -2.76 -7.42
CA ARG A 72 2.43 -1.43 -6.79
C ARG A 72 3.05 -1.46 -5.40
N ASN A 73 2.67 -2.42 -4.54
CA ASN A 73 3.22 -2.53 -3.20
C ASN A 73 4.69 -2.98 -3.23
N SER A 74 5.08 -3.88 -4.15
CA SER A 74 6.48 -4.28 -4.33
C SER A 74 7.35 -3.12 -4.84
N LEU A 75 6.81 -2.26 -5.71
CA LEU A 75 7.51 -1.06 -6.16
C LEU A 75 7.72 -0.06 -5.00
N GLN A 76 6.72 0.10 -4.12
CA GLN A 76 6.86 0.93 -2.92
C GLN A 76 7.88 0.35 -1.94
N ASP A 77 7.83 -0.95 -1.67
CA ASP A 77 8.79 -1.65 -0.82
C ASP A 77 10.22 -1.41 -1.30
N THR A 78 10.47 -1.62 -2.60
CA THR A 78 11.78 -1.33 -3.22
C THR A 78 12.16 0.16 -3.12
N SER A 79 11.20 1.07 -3.29
CA SER A 79 11.45 2.51 -3.17
C SER A 79 11.84 2.89 -1.75
N PHE A 80 11.20 2.32 -0.74
CA PHE A 80 11.56 2.54 0.67
C PHE A 80 12.92 1.92 1.03
N ASP A 81 13.25 0.74 0.49
CA ASP A 81 14.57 0.12 0.69
C ASP A 81 15.68 1.04 0.14
N ASN A 82 15.52 1.55 -1.08
CA ASN A 82 16.46 2.48 -1.67
C ASN A 82 16.55 3.81 -0.87
N ALA A 83 15.41 4.33 -0.40
CA ALA A 83 15.37 5.54 0.43
C ALA A 83 16.10 5.34 1.76
N GLN A 84 15.93 4.18 2.42
CA GLN A 84 16.66 3.86 3.65
C GLN A 84 18.16 3.80 3.43
N ASN A 85 18.62 3.17 2.35
CA ASN A 85 20.04 3.09 2.01
C ASN A 85 20.65 4.48 1.83
N LEU A 86 19.95 5.38 1.10
CA LEU A 86 20.37 6.78 0.93
C LEU A 86 20.37 7.56 2.27
N MET A 87 19.37 7.35 3.11
CA MET A 87 19.31 7.99 4.43
C MET A 87 20.43 7.52 5.36
N GLN A 88 20.83 6.24 5.29
CA GLN A 88 21.99 5.73 6.02
C GLN A 88 23.29 6.34 5.52
N GLU A 89 23.46 6.50 4.22
CA GLU A 89 24.59 7.20 3.61
C GLU A 89 24.64 8.64 4.08
N LEU A 90 23.54 9.38 3.98
CA LEU A 90 23.42 10.76 4.47
C LEU A 90 23.78 10.90 5.94
N LYS A 91 23.28 10.01 6.79
CA LYS A 91 23.65 9.97 8.21
C LYS A 91 25.15 9.74 8.40
N SER A 92 25.75 8.85 7.61
CA SER A 92 27.20 8.59 7.66
C SER A 92 28.02 9.82 7.26
N LEU A 93 27.62 10.52 6.19
CA LEU A 93 28.24 11.78 5.77
C LEU A 93 28.11 12.86 6.84
N PHE A 94 26.93 12.96 7.47
CA PHE A 94 26.69 13.93 8.54
C PHE A 94 27.53 13.64 9.80
N ILE A 95 27.68 12.37 10.17
CA ILE A 95 28.59 11.95 11.28
C ILE A 95 30.05 12.27 10.92
N GLN A 96 30.44 12.02 9.68
CA GLN A 96 31.80 12.37 9.22
C GLN A 96 32.05 13.87 9.25
N ALA A 97 31.06 14.69 8.94
CA ALA A 97 31.17 16.15 8.95
C ALA A 97 31.43 16.72 10.36
N ASN A 98 31.03 16.04 11.42
CA ASN A 98 31.33 16.45 12.82
C ASN A 98 32.77 16.09 13.28
N ASN A 99 33.69 15.97 12.35
CA ASN A 99 35.09 15.75 12.67
C ASN A 99 35.85 17.09 12.72
N GLY A 100 36.25 17.53 13.89
CA GLY A 100 36.92 18.81 14.11
C GLY A 100 38.30 18.97 13.44
N THR A 101 38.73 18.01 12.59
CA THR A 101 39.96 18.11 11.77
C THR A 101 39.65 18.49 10.31
N LEU A 102 38.37 18.54 9.92
CA LEU A 102 37.95 18.96 8.58
C LEU A 102 38.03 20.48 8.45
N ASP A 103 38.39 20.93 7.27
CA ASP A 103 38.34 22.35 6.90
C ASP A 103 37.03 22.67 6.17
N ASP A 104 36.82 23.94 5.84
CA ASP A 104 35.60 24.42 5.17
C ASP A 104 35.40 23.79 3.77
N ASP A 105 36.52 23.51 3.05
CA ASP A 105 36.46 22.87 1.72
C ASP A 105 36.06 21.41 1.84
N ASP A 106 36.52 20.70 2.87
CA ASP A 106 36.08 19.33 3.17
C ASP A 106 34.58 19.27 3.54
N LEU A 107 34.13 20.21 4.39
CA LEU A 107 32.69 20.30 4.79
C LEU A 107 31.81 20.63 3.58
N ASN A 108 32.20 21.54 2.72
CA ASN A 108 31.48 21.87 1.48
C ASN A 108 31.40 20.63 0.56
N SER A 109 32.47 19.85 0.45
CA SER A 109 32.47 18.61 -0.33
C SER A 109 31.48 17.56 0.21
N LEU A 110 31.41 17.43 1.53
CA LEU A 110 30.41 16.55 2.16
C LEU A 110 28.98 17.07 1.97
N ALA A 111 28.77 18.39 2.02
CA ALA A 111 27.49 19.02 1.76
C ALA A 111 27.03 18.82 0.30
N GLU A 112 27.95 18.86 -0.67
CA GLU A 112 27.65 18.53 -2.08
C GLU A 112 27.24 17.05 -2.24
N LEU A 113 27.93 16.12 -1.57
CA LEU A 113 27.54 14.71 -1.56
C LEU A 113 26.15 14.52 -0.96
N ALA A 114 25.85 15.17 0.16
CA ALA A 114 24.55 15.14 0.80
C ALA A 114 23.44 15.73 -0.10
N THR A 115 23.75 16.79 -0.85
CA THR A 115 22.83 17.39 -1.85
C THR A 115 22.54 16.43 -3.00
N ASN A 116 23.54 15.70 -3.46
CA ASN A 116 23.36 14.66 -4.47
C ASN A 116 22.48 13.53 -3.95
N SER A 117 22.66 13.09 -2.70
CA SER A 117 21.80 12.08 -2.06
C SER A 117 20.36 12.59 -1.86
N GLN A 118 20.18 13.88 -1.51
CA GLN A 118 18.86 14.52 -1.48
C GLN A 118 18.17 14.47 -2.85
N SER A 119 18.89 14.75 -3.91
CA SER A 119 18.36 14.70 -5.28
C SER A 119 17.93 13.27 -5.67
N GLN A 120 18.71 12.26 -5.32
CA GLN A 120 18.36 10.86 -5.53
C GLN A 120 17.13 10.44 -4.71
N LEU A 121 17.02 10.91 -3.46
CA LEU A 121 15.83 10.66 -2.64
C LEU A 121 14.58 11.34 -3.24
N LEU A 122 14.74 12.54 -3.80
CA LEU A 122 13.67 13.24 -4.52
C LEU A 122 13.21 12.45 -5.76
N ASP A 123 14.14 11.83 -6.50
CA ASP A 123 13.81 10.96 -7.63
C ASP A 123 13.03 9.72 -7.17
N ILE A 124 13.41 9.11 -6.03
CA ILE A 124 12.67 8.00 -5.43
C ILE A 124 11.27 8.45 -5.01
N ALA A 125 11.13 9.60 -4.36
CA ALA A 125 9.84 10.15 -3.96
C ALA A 125 8.93 10.51 -5.15
N ASN A 126 9.51 10.66 -6.35
CA ASN A 126 8.82 10.90 -7.62
C ASN A 126 8.79 9.65 -8.53
N THR A 127 8.92 8.46 -7.96
CA THR A 127 8.85 7.21 -8.72
C THR A 127 7.48 7.03 -9.37
N LYS A 128 7.49 6.51 -10.61
CA LYS A 128 6.29 6.22 -11.39
C LYS A 128 6.06 4.71 -11.50
N ASP A 129 4.78 4.31 -11.54
CA ASP A 129 4.38 2.94 -11.85
C ASP A 129 4.49 2.65 -13.37
N GLU A 130 4.18 1.42 -13.77
CA GLU A 130 4.19 0.96 -15.16
C GLU A 130 3.20 1.71 -16.07
N THR A 131 2.23 2.40 -15.49
CA THR A 131 1.24 3.22 -16.22
C THR A 131 1.67 4.67 -16.38
N GLY A 132 2.79 5.05 -15.78
CA GLY A 132 3.34 6.40 -15.78
C GLY A 132 2.79 7.29 -14.66
N GLY A 133 1.97 6.76 -13.76
CA GLY A 133 1.43 7.47 -12.62
C GLY A 133 2.41 7.50 -11.44
N TYR A 134 2.50 8.61 -10.72
CA TYR A 134 3.33 8.72 -9.52
C TYR A 134 2.76 7.90 -8.36
N ILE A 135 3.59 7.08 -7.72
CA ILE A 135 3.15 6.15 -6.67
C ILE A 135 2.86 6.84 -5.32
N PHE A 136 3.50 7.98 -5.06
CA PHE A 136 3.37 8.75 -3.80
C PHE A 136 2.47 10.00 -3.92
N ALA A 137 1.80 10.21 -5.06
CA ALA A 137 0.97 11.40 -5.30
C ALA A 137 -0.46 11.32 -4.73
N GLY A 138 -0.81 10.25 -4.02
CA GLY A 138 -2.18 10.03 -3.54
C GLY A 138 -3.14 9.69 -4.68
N TYR A 139 -4.23 10.47 -4.84
CA TYR A 139 -5.15 10.37 -5.99
C TYR A 139 -4.67 11.14 -7.22
N GLN A 140 -3.77 12.12 -7.07
CA GLN A 140 -3.31 13.01 -8.15
C GLN A 140 -2.13 12.42 -8.92
N ILE A 141 -2.24 11.19 -9.39
CA ILE A 141 -1.14 10.40 -10.00
C ILE A 141 -0.47 11.05 -11.22
N ASP A 142 -1.15 11.98 -11.88
CA ASP A 142 -0.63 12.66 -13.09
C ASP A 142 0.28 13.84 -12.76
N LYS A 143 0.34 14.27 -11.49
CA LYS A 143 1.16 15.41 -11.04
C LYS A 143 2.36 14.92 -10.26
N GLN A 144 3.52 15.54 -10.51
CA GLN A 144 4.73 15.31 -9.73
C GLN A 144 4.48 15.69 -8.27
N PRO A 145 4.61 14.74 -7.32
CA PRO A 145 4.26 14.99 -5.94
C PRO A 145 5.28 15.83 -5.18
N PHE A 146 6.57 15.72 -5.46
CA PHE A 146 7.63 16.44 -4.75
C PHE A 146 8.40 17.34 -5.70
N VAL A 147 8.49 18.63 -5.36
CA VAL A 147 9.14 19.65 -6.18
C VAL A 147 10.18 20.41 -5.37
N LEU A 148 11.43 20.41 -5.88
CA LEU A 148 12.52 21.17 -5.30
C LEU A 148 12.30 22.67 -5.54
N GLN A 149 12.45 23.46 -4.49
CA GLN A 149 12.37 24.91 -4.51
C GLN A 149 13.78 25.54 -4.66
N PRO A 150 13.87 26.83 -5.06
CA PRO A 150 15.15 27.51 -5.21
C PRO A 150 16.00 27.63 -3.93
N ASP A 151 15.38 27.50 -2.77
CA ASP A 151 16.01 27.52 -1.44
C ASP A 151 16.42 26.13 -0.95
N ASN A 152 16.43 25.12 -1.84
CA ASN A 152 16.67 23.72 -1.57
C ASN A 152 15.65 23.05 -0.63
N SER A 153 14.51 23.68 -0.33
CA SER A 153 13.38 23.00 0.30
C SER A 153 12.63 22.15 -0.71
N VAL A 154 11.88 21.17 -0.25
CA VAL A 154 11.05 20.31 -1.10
C VAL A 154 9.60 20.44 -0.68
N ASN A 155 8.72 20.78 -1.62
CA ASN A 155 7.29 20.90 -1.36
C ASN A 155 6.53 19.69 -1.87
N TYR A 156 5.63 19.15 -1.05
CA TYR A 156 4.68 18.13 -1.45
C TYR A 156 3.43 18.77 -2.09
N LEU A 157 3.13 18.38 -3.31
CA LEU A 157 1.99 18.87 -4.12
C LEU A 157 0.93 17.79 -4.39
N GLY A 158 1.10 16.59 -3.81
CA GLY A 158 0.13 15.51 -3.89
C GLY A 158 -1.01 15.69 -2.88
N ASP A 159 -1.78 14.62 -2.67
CA ASP A 159 -2.82 14.56 -1.63
C ASP A 159 -2.64 13.30 -0.75
N SER A 160 -3.39 13.23 0.35
CA SER A 160 -3.35 12.10 1.31
C SER A 160 -4.25 10.92 0.89
N GLY A 161 -4.55 10.80 -0.41
CA GLY A 161 -5.47 9.78 -0.93
C GLY A 161 -4.88 8.38 -0.91
N VAL A 162 -5.63 7.43 -0.36
CA VAL A 162 -5.29 6.00 -0.38
C VAL A 162 -6.20 5.29 -1.37
N ARG A 163 -5.61 4.58 -2.33
CA ARG A 163 -6.29 3.81 -3.36
C ARG A 163 -6.35 2.35 -2.94
N GLU A 164 -7.53 1.77 -2.97
CA GLU A 164 -7.76 0.40 -2.56
C GLU A 164 -8.17 -0.48 -3.73
N LEU A 165 -7.80 -1.75 -3.71
CA LEU A 165 -8.29 -2.78 -4.61
C LEU A 165 -8.90 -3.93 -3.84
N GLN A 166 -10.04 -4.41 -4.33
CA GLN A 166 -10.68 -5.59 -3.77
C GLN A 166 -9.97 -6.85 -4.27
N ILE A 167 -9.36 -7.61 -3.34
CA ILE A 167 -8.62 -8.85 -3.61
C ILE A 167 -9.38 -10.12 -3.19
N ALA A 168 -10.48 -9.98 -2.45
CA ALA A 168 -11.44 -11.06 -2.15
C ALA A 168 -12.81 -10.44 -1.82
N LYS A 169 -13.83 -11.27 -1.61
CA LYS A 169 -15.21 -10.81 -1.40
C LYS A 169 -15.37 -9.71 -0.35
N ASN A 170 -14.57 -9.76 0.73
CA ASN A 170 -14.61 -8.80 1.85
C ASN A 170 -13.20 -8.32 2.23
N VAL A 171 -12.22 -8.39 1.32
CA VAL A 171 -10.85 -7.99 1.59
C VAL A 171 -10.45 -6.93 0.59
N MET A 172 -10.14 -5.75 1.10
CA MET A 172 -9.55 -4.64 0.38
C MET A 172 -8.08 -4.54 0.77
N VAL A 173 -7.25 -4.05 -0.13
CA VAL A 173 -5.84 -3.76 0.14
C VAL A 173 -5.46 -2.43 -0.48
N ASP A 174 -4.71 -1.64 0.28
CA ASP A 174 -4.16 -0.37 -0.20
C ASP A 174 -3.11 -0.64 -1.27
N THR A 175 -3.15 0.16 -2.32
CA THR A 175 -2.21 0.04 -3.46
C THR A 175 -1.21 1.18 -3.52
N ASN A 176 -1.27 2.12 -2.57
CA ASN A 176 -0.30 3.20 -2.41
C ASN A 176 -0.20 3.64 -0.95
N GLN A 177 0.93 4.28 -0.62
CA GLN A 177 1.06 5.16 0.53
C GLN A 177 1.20 6.58 -0.02
N PRO A 178 0.42 7.56 0.46
CA PRO A 178 0.58 8.94 0.01
C PRO A 178 1.90 9.53 0.51
N GLY A 179 2.44 10.49 -0.24
CA GLY A 179 3.77 11.05 0.02
C GLY A 179 3.88 11.83 1.31
N ASP A 180 2.79 12.46 1.76
CA ASP A 180 2.75 13.12 3.06
C ASP A 180 2.96 12.13 4.22
N GLU A 181 2.33 10.95 4.16
CA GLU A 181 2.55 9.89 5.16
C GLU A 181 3.94 9.25 5.02
N ALA A 182 4.47 9.18 3.80
CA ALA A 182 5.74 8.52 3.53
C ALA A 182 6.94 9.39 3.91
N PHE A 183 6.91 10.71 3.61
CA PHE A 183 8.10 11.57 3.68
C PHE A 183 7.91 12.84 4.53
N GLU A 184 6.66 13.34 4.74
CA GLU A 184 6.41 14.62 5.41
C GLU A 184 6.08 14.45 6.90
N LYS A 185 5.36 13.40 7.28
CA LYS A 185 4.85 13.21 8.64
C LYS A 185 5.80 12.37 9.51
N VAL A 186 7.07 12.72 9.54
CA VAL A 186 8.01 12.11 10.48
C VAL A 186 7.84 12.78 11.83
N ALA A 187 7.65 11.98 12.87
CA ALA A 187 7.55 12.50 14.23
C ALA A 187 8.80 13.32 14.59
N ASN A 188 8.59 14.52 15.14
CA ASN A 188 9.68 15.33 15.64
C ASN A 188 10.38 14.62 16.80
N ALA A 189 11.71 14.56 16.74
CA ALA A 189 12.52 13.82 17.70
C ALA A 189 12.41 14.37 19.12
N ILE A 190 12.17 15.67 19.26
CA ILE A 190 12.05 16.37 20.55
C ILE A 190 10.61 16.28 21.10
N GLY A 191 9.61 16.09 20.23
CA GLY A 191 8.19 15.98 20.64
C GLY A 191 7.25 16.83 19.78
N ASP A 192 6.43 17.67 20.43
CA ASP A 192 5.40 18.46 19.76
C ASP A 192 5.88 19.88 19.37
N PHE A 193 7.12 20.23 19.70
CA PHE A 193 7.70 21.55 19.46
C PHE A 193 9.10 21.44 18.87
N LYS A 194 9.44 22.40 17.99
CA LYS A 194 10.79 22.58 17.45
C LYS A 194 11.44 23.77 18.14
N PRO A 195 12.68 23.65 18.70
CA PRO A 195 13.39 24.79 19.26
C PRO A 195 14.00 25.64 18.15
N ASN A 196 14.00 26.95 18.42
CA ASN A 196 14.72 27.95 17.66
C ASN A 196 15.54 28.79 18.65
N TYR A 197 16.84 28.64 18.63
CA TYR A 197 17.75 29.30 19.55
C TYR A 197 18.06 30.72 19.06
N ILE A 198 17.55 31.72 19.77
CA ILE A 198 17.81 33.15 19.47
C ILE A 198 19.21 33.54 19.97
N SER A 199 19.56 33.09 21.17
CA SER A 199 20.89 33.22 21.75
C SER A 199 21.17 31.98 22.60
N ASN A 200 22.26 31.27 22.33
CA ASN A 200 22.65 30.10 23.08
C ASN A 200 24.19 30.08 23.26
N THR A 201 24.64 30.77 24.27
CA THR A 201 26.08 30.88 24.57
C THR A 201 26.56 29.81 25.52
N SER A 202 25.64 29.13 26.19
CA SER A 202 25.96 28.09 27.17
C SER A 202 25.80 26.65 26.67
N GLY A 203 25.18 26.45 25.50
CA GLY A 203 24.90 25.11 24.96
C GLY A 203 23.66 24.45 25.58
N ILE A 204 22.66 25.26 25.96
CA ILE A 204 21.35 24.71 26.34
C ILE A 204 20.79 23.94 25.15
N SER A 205 20.25 22.77 25.43
CA SER A 205 19.52 21.94 24.49
C SER A 205 18.15 21.56 25.01
N VAL A 206 17.20 21.32 24.10
CA VAL A 206 15.87 20.83 24.43
C VAL A 206 15.88 19.31 24.29
N ASN A 207 15.75 18.58 25.40
CA ASN A 207 15.69 17.12 25.38
C ASN A 207 14.31 16.61 24.98
N SER A 208 13.27 17.28 25.48
CA SER A 208 11.87 16.97 25.14
C SER A 208 10.96 18.18 25.32
N ALA A 209 9.94 18.28 24.47
CA ALA A 209 8.90 19.29 24.57
C ALA A 209 7.57 18.65 24.09
N LEU A 210 6.71 18.29 25.03
CA LEU A 210 5.52 17.46 24.78
C LEU A 210 4.24 18.15 25.29
N ILE A 211 3.15 17.95 24.58
CA ILE A 211 1.80 18.28 25.05
C ILE A 211 1.30 17.10 25.89
N ASN A 212 1.56 17.16 27.22
CA ASN A 212 1.21 16.06 28.13
C ASN A 212 -0.27 16.10 28.55
N ASN A 213 -0.89 17.27 28.53
CA ASN A 213 -2.32 17.43 28.83
C ASN A 213 -3.04 18.21 27.73
N PRO A 214 -3.55 17.51 26.68
CA PRO A 214 -4.24 18.17 25.56
C PRO A 214 -5.48 18.98 25.98
N ALA A 215 -6.12 18.62 27.10
CA ALA A 215 -7.29 19.36 27.60
C ALA A 215 -6.92 20.71 28.25
N ALA A 216 -5.68 20.86 28.72
CA ALA A 216 -5.16 22.12 29.25
C ALA A 216 -4.41 22.93 28.16
N TYR A 217 -3.98 22.26 27.09
CA TYR A 217 -3.39 22.88 25.91
C TYR A 217 -4.49 23.21 24.92
N ASP A 218 -4.70 24.52 24.67
CA ASP A 218 -5.69 25.03 23.72
C ASP A 218 -4.97 25.98 22.76
N ASP A 219 -4.84 25.58 21.48
CA ASP A 219 -4.16 26.36 20.43
C ASP A 219 -4.70 27.79 20.27
N ILE A 220 -5.97 28.01 20.61
CA ILE A 220 -6.61 29.35 20.52
C ILE A 220 -6.21 30.23 21.70
N SER A 221 -6.18 29.62 22.90
CA SER A 221 -5.82 30.31 24.14
C SER A 221 -4.33 30.30 24.42
N ASN A 222 -3.62 29.29 23.90
CA ASN A 222 -2.17 29.14 23.96
C ASN A 222 -1.62 29.24 22.54
N PRO A 223 -1.20 30.40 22.06
CA PRO A 223 -0.64 30.55 20.70
C PRO A 223 0.57 29.62 20.50
N PRO A 224 0.79 29.15 19.25
CA PRO A 224 1.77 28.11 18.94
C PRO A 224 3.22 28.62 19.06
N GLY A 225 3.69 28.76 20.29
CA GLY A 225 5.06 29.13 20.56
C GLY A 225 5.27 29.65 21.96
N TYR A 226 6.40 29.32 22.52
CA TYR A 226 6.80 29.73 23.87
C TYR A 226 8.24 30.20 23.87
N ARG A 227 8.50 31.33 24.50
CA ARG A 227 9.82 31.95 24.64
C ARG A 227 10.39 31.66 26.02
N PHE A 228 11.54 31.07 26.09
CA PHE A 228 12.31 30.79 27.29
C PHE A 228 13.43 31.83 27.39
N THR A 229 13.51 32.55 28.48
CA THR A 229 14.54 33.56 28.74
C THR A 229 15.22 33.33 30.07
N PHE A 230 16.55 33.42 30.07
CA PHE A 230 17.39 33.29 31.25
C PHE A 230 17.99 34.64 31.61
N THR A 231 17.56 35.20 32.74
CA THR A 231 18.03 36.51 33.22
C THR A 231 19.17 36.40 34.22
N ALA A 232 19.32 35.26 34.86
CA ALA A 232 20.45 34.85 35.69
C ALA A 232 20.74 33.36 35.45
N PRO A 233 21.91 32.80 35.92
CA PRO A 233 22.28 31.43 35.63
C PRO A 233 21.27 30.34 36.04
N SER A 234 20.32 30.71 36.90
CA SER A 234 19.28 29.80 37.37
C SER A 234 17.86 30.37 37.29
N ASP A 235 17.67 31.56 36.69
CA ASP A 235 16.38 32.20 36.66
C ASP A 235 15.76 32.05 35.26
N LEU A 236 14.79 31.15 35.14
CA LEU A 236 14.03 30.90 33.92
C LEU A 236 12.68 31.59 34.00
N THR A 237 12.30 32.26 32.92
CA THR A 237 10.93 32.79 32.70
C THR A 237 10.45 32.23 31.35
N VAL A 238 9.19 31.76 31.27
CA VAL A 238 8.57 31.36 30.01
C VAL A 238 7.40 32.29 29.71
N THR A 239 7.40 32.83 28.50
CA THR A 239 6.32 33.67 27.99
C THR A 239 5.70 33.05 26.74
N ASP A 240 4.42 33.33 26.46
CA ASP A 240 3.81 33.05 25.17
C ASP A 240 4.33 34.02 24.09
N VAL A 241 3.92 33.80 22.83
CA VAL A 241 4.29 34.71 21.72
C VAL A 241 3.73 36.11 21.84
N ASN A 242 2.72 36.35 22.71
CA ASN A 242 2.14 37.67 23.01
C ASN A 242 2.88 38.36 24.16
N GLY A 243 3.86 37.70 24.78
CA GLY A 243 4.62 38.21 25.91
C GLY A 243 3.93 38.02 27.29
N SER A 244 2.85 37.22 27.35
CA SER A 244 2.23 36.88 28.65
C SER A 244 3.05 35.82 29.36
N VAL A 245 3.31 36.01 30.66
CA VAL A 245 4.08 35.04 31.45
C VAL A 245 3.22 33.80 31.73
N VAL A 246 3.64 32.65 31.19
CA VAL A 246 3.00 31.35 31.41
C VAL A 246 3.72 30.47 32.44
N TYR A 247 5.00 30.73 32.65
CA TYR A 247 5.79 30.19 33.74
C TYR A 247 6.57 31.32 34.40
N PRO A 248 6.24 31.70 35.64
CA PRO A 248 6.86 32.84 36.31
C PRO A 248 8.32 32.55 36.61
N THR A 249 9.12 33.60 36.75
CA THR A 249 10.54 33.50 37.07
C THR A 249 10.78 32.56 38.25
N ALA A 250 11.49 31.46 37.99
CA ALA A 250 11.80 30.43 38.98
C ALA A 250 13.20 29.89 38.78
N ALA A 251 13.74 29.30 39.82
CA ALA A 251 15.05 28.66 39.79
C ALA A 251 15.00 27.45 38.83
N TYR A 252 15.91 27.40 37.89
CA TYR A 252 16.11 26.31 36.95
C TYR A 252 17.28 25.42 37.35
N THR A 253 17.12 24.12 37.20
CA THR A 253 18.18 23.11 37.29
C THR A 253 18.18 22.23 36.02
N PRO A 254 19.34 21.88 35.46
CA PRO A 254 19.42 21.01 34.25
C PRO A 254 18.62 19.71 34.43
N GLY A 255 17.86 19.36 33.42
CA GLY A 255 17.06 18.12 33.40
C GLY A 255 15.76 18.19 34.21
N GLN A 256 15.44 19.32 34.86
CA GLN A 256 14.10 19.45 35.49
C GLN A 256 13.00 19.56 34.47
N THR A 257 11.82 19.01 34.82
CA THR A 257 10.59 19.19 34.04
C THR A 257 9.99 20.56 34.32
N ILE A 258 9.80 21.34 33.27
CA ILE A 258 9.13 22.64 33.28
C ILE A 258 7.72 22.43 32.74
N ALA A 259 6.69 22.58 33.56
CA ALA A 259 5.31 22.32 33.18
C ALA A 259 4.46 23.62 33.21
N PHE A 260 3.75 23.92 32.13
CA PHE A 260 2.87 25.04 31.99
C PHE A 260 1.83 24.75 30.86
N ASN A 261 0.61 25.24 31.03
CA ASN A 261 -0.45 25.17 29.98
C ASN A 261 -0.62 23.81 29.32
N GLY A 262 -0.41 22.69 30.03
CA GLY A 262 -0.49 21.35 29.48
C GLY A 262 0.74 20.89 28.68
N VAL A 263 1.78 21.72 28.61
CA VAL A 263 3.07 21.42 27.98
C VAL A 263 4.08 21.05 29.06
N GLU A 264 4.91 20.06 28.78
CA GLU A 264 6.08 19.66 29.58
C GLU A 264 7.34 19.79 28.73
N VAL A 265 8.33 20.52 29.25
CA VAL A 265 9.62 20.74 28.59
C VAL A 265 10.75 20.31 29.52
N GLN A 266 11.72 19.59 28.96
CA GLN A 266 12.98 19.31 29.62
C GLN A 266 14.13 19.93 28.83
N LEU A 267 14.91 20.75 29.51
CA LEU A 267 16.13 21.34 28.97
C LEU A 267 17.33 20.72 29.65
N ASP A 268 18.43 20.64 28.92
CA ASP A 268 19.75 20.28 29.47
C ASP A 268 20.73 21.45 29.30
N GLY A 269 21.81 21.46 30.11
CA GLY A 269 22.78 22.54 30.10
C GLY A 269 22.61 23.54 31.25
N ASN A 270 23.65 24.31 31.47
CA ASN A 270 23.70 25.35 32.50
C ASN A 270 23.58 26.73 31.82
N PRO A 271 22.41 27.35 31.85
CA PRO A 271 22.16 28.60 31.09
C PRO A 271 23.02 29.75 31.61
N LEU A 272 23.35 30.67 30.71
CA LEU A 272 23.97 31.94 31.04
C LEU A 272 22.93 33.08 30.88
N PRO A 273 23.13 34.18 31.60
CA PRO A 273 22.28 35.35 31.41
C PRO A 273 22.25 35.84 29.97
N GLY A 274 21.08 35.98 29.37
CA GLY A 274 20.90 36.35 27.97
C GLY A 274 20.72 35.18 27.00
N ASP A 275 20.81 33.93 27.48
CA ASP A 275 20.37 32.79 26.66
C ASP A 275 18.85 32.83 26.47
N GLU A 276 18.42 32.56 25.25
CA GLU A 276 17.04 32.66 24.83
C GLU A 276 16.73 31.65 23.74
N LEU A 277 15.63 30.94 23.89
CA LEU A 277 15.09 30.05 22.85
C LEU A 277 13.58 30.22 22.72
N VAL A 278 13.08 29.90 21.54
CA VAL A 278 11.64 29.87 21.24
C VAL A 278 11.28 28.44 20.83
N LEU A 279 10.26 27.88 21.46
CA LEU A 279 9.64 26.63 21.02
C LEU A 279 8.48 26.95 20.08
N GLU A 280 8.51 26.42 18.88
CA GLU A 280 7.45 26.53 17.87
C GLU A 280 6.70 25.21 17.76
N ALA A 281 5.36 25.23 17.79
CA ALA A 281 4.56 24.01 17.69
C ALA A 281 4.82 23.32 16.34
N THR A 282 5.43 22.13 16.40
CA THR A 282 5.84 21.35 15.23
C THR A 282 5.88 19.87 15.61
N GLN A 283 4.81 19.14 15.34
CA GLN A 283 4.70 17.72 15.69
C GLN A 283 5.43 16.81 14.71
N THR A 284 5.51 17.22 13.45
CA THR A 284 6.15 16.43 12.39
C THR A 284 7.11 17.28 11.58
N ILE A 285 8.18 16.66 11.09
CA ILE A 285 9.22 17.29 10.28
C ILE A 285 9.39 16.44 9.01
N SER A 286 9.47 17.09 7.85
CA SER A 286 9.76 16.42 6.58
C SER A 286 11.16 15.78 6.60
N ILE A 287 11.30 14.63 5.95
CA ILE A 287 12.63 14.03 5.72
C ILE A 287 13.50 14.99 4.92
N PHE A 288 12.92 15.68 3.93
CA PHE A 288 13.63 16.65 3.11
C PHE A 288 14.09 17.86 3.92
N ASP A 289 13.30 18.36 4.87
CA ASP A 289 13.68 19.45 5.76
C ASP A 289 14.80 19.02 6.72
N THR A 290 14.75 17.77 7.18
CA THR A 290 15.84 17.19 8.00
C THR A 290 17.15 17.13 7.23
N ILE A 291 17.11 16.67 5.98
CA ILE A 291 18.29 16.61 5.10
C ILE A 291 18.80 18.03 4.78
N LYS A 292 17.88 18.95 4.46
CA LYS A 292 18.23 20.36 4.24
C LYS A 292 18.95 20.95 5.45
N SER A 293 18.43 20.71 6.66
CA SER A 293 19.07 21.18 7.90
C SER A 293 20.48 20.61 8.07
N ALA A 294 20.71 19.33 7.71
CA ALA A 294 22.03 18.72 7.74
C ALA A 294 22.98 19.35 6.70
N ILE A 295 22.51 19.61 5.49
CA ILE A 295 23.28 20.30 4.44
C ILE A 295 23.64 21.73 4.86
N ASP A 296 22.65 22.47 5.38
CA ASP A 296 22.85 23.86 5.83
C ASP A 296 23.85 23.90 6.99
N TRP A 297 23.77 22.93 7.93
CA TRP A 297 24.73 22.79 9.03
C TRP A 297 26.17 22.58 8.52
N MET A 298 26.38 21.71 7.54
CA MET A 298 27.70 21.47 6.93
C MET A 298 28.24 22.72 6.22
N ASN A 299 27.38 23.46 5.50
CA ASN A 299 27.76 24.68 4.76
C ASN A 299 28.12 25.86 5.69
N VAL A 300 27.51 25.95 6.87
CA VAL A 300 27.78 27.00 7.85
C VAL A 300 29.11 26.76 8.54
N GLY A 301 29.46 25.51 8.81
CA GLY A 301 30.67 25.14 9.53
C GLY A 301 30.74 25.68 10.97
N ALA A 302 31.67 25.18 11.75
CA ALA A 302 31.91 25.64 13.11
C ALA A 302 32.90 26.83 13.12
N THR A 303 32.49 27.91 13.75
CA THR A 303 33.38 29.06 14.02
C THR A 303 33.51 29.28 15.53
N PRO A 304 34.54 29.99 16.02
CA PRO A 304 34.63 30.29 17.45
C PRO A 304 33.39 30.99 18.03
N ALA A 305 32.64 31.69 17.19
CA ALA A 305 31.42 32.42 17.61
C ALA A 305 30.18 31.53 17.70
N ASN A 306 30.07 30.46 16.91
CA ASN A 306 28.88 29.58 16.84
C ASN A 306 29.13 28.14 17.30
N ASN A 307 30.36 27.79 17.68
CA ASN A 307 30.75 26.39 17.97
C ASN A 307 29.80 25.67 18.95
N ILE A 308 29.33 26.37 19.98
CA ILE A 308 28.43 25.79 20.99
C ILE A 308 27.07 25.46 20.36
N GLN A 309 26.44 26.43 19.69
CA GLN A 309 25.16 26.21 19.02
C GLN A 309 25.27 25.17 17.90
N HIS A 310 26.34 25.22 17.14
CA HIS A 310 26.62 24.26 16.06
C HIS A 310 26.65 22.81 16.56
N GLN A 311 27.20 22.57 17.78
CA GLN A 311 27.16 21.25 18.40
C GLN A 311 25.77 20.85 18.90
N VAL A 312 24.96 21.78 19.40
CA VAL A 312 23.55 21.52 19.76
C VAL A 312 22.76 21.13 18.52
N ASP A 313 22.86 21.92 17.44
CA ASP A 313 22.18 21.67 16.18
C ASP A 313 22.57 20.31 15.58
N TYR A 314 23.87 19.94 15.66
CA TYR A 314 24.34 18.62 15.24
C TYR A 314 23.59 17.49 15.93
N ASN A 315 23.46 17.54 17.24
CA ASN A 315 22.81 16.48 18.02
C ASN A 315 21.30 16.38 17.71
N GLU A 316 20.65 17.53 17.53
CA GLU A 316 19.22 17.59 17.19
C GLU A 316 18.97 17.02 15.78
N ILE A 317 19.75 17.44 14.80
CA ILE A 317 19.68 16.94 13.41
C ILE A 317 19.96 15.45 13.34
N LEU A 318 21.01 14.97 14.04
CA LEU A 318 21.34 13.55 14.10
C LEU A 318 20.19 12.72 14.67
N THR A 319 19.56 13.21 15.74
CA THR A 319 18.42 12.54 16.36
C THR A 319 17.22 12.52 15.42
N GLN A 320 16.98 13.62 14.67
CA GLN A 320 15.91 13.67 13.68
C GLN A 320 16.17 12.78 12.46
N LEU A 321 17.44 12.64 12.02
CA LEU A 321 17.83 11.66 11.00
C LEU A 321 17.54 10.22 11.44
N ASP A 322 17.77 9.89 12.71
CA ASP A 322 17.41 8.59 13.27
C ASP A 322 15.90 8.36 13.31
N ARG A 323 15.13 9.37 13.63
CA ARG A 323 13.68 9.31 13.55
C ARG A 323 13.20 9.11 12.12
N SER A 324 13.82 9.78 11.15
CA SER A 324 13.51 9.64 9.74
C SER A 324 13.80 8.23 9.21
N LEU A 325 14.94 7.64 9.60
CA LEU A 325 15.27 6.24 9.29
C LEU A 325 14.25 5.25 9.86
N ASN A 326 13.90 5.41 11.14
CA ASN A 326 12.89 4.56 11.79
C ASN A 326 11.51 4.70 11.12
N HIS A 327 11.15 5.92 10.71
CA HIS A 327 9.92 6.17 9.97
C HIS A 327 9.92 5.43 8.62
N MET A 328 10.99 5.53 7.84
CA MET A 328 11.14 4.80 6.57
C MET A 328 11.01 3.29 6.77
N THR A 329 11.67 2.74 7.82
CA THR A 329 11.56 1.32 8.16
C THR A 329 10.13 0.91 8.48
N THR A 330 9.38 1.76 9.17
CA THR A 330 7.95 1.52 9.46
C THR A 330 7.13 1.53 8.18
N ARG A 331 7.33 2.51 7.30
CA ARG A 331 6.61 2.60 6.02
C ARG A 331 6.93 1.42 5.08
N GLN A 332 8.18 0.97 5.06
CA GLN A 332 8.57 -0.26 4.35
C GLN A 332 7.88 -1.49 4.93
N THR A 333 7.86 -1.62 6.25
CA THR A 333 7.18 -2.74 6.92
C THR A 333 5.69 -2.78 6.57
N ASP A 334 5.02 -1.62 6.52
CA ASP A 334 3.62 -1.52 6.10
C ASP A 334 3.41 -2.02 4.67
N ALA A 335 4.31 -1.65 3.74
CA ALA A 335 4.27 -2.15 2.36
C ALA A 335 4.50 -3.68 2.30
N GLY A 336 5.49 -4.19 3.04
CA GLY A 336 5.82 -5.62 3.13
C GLY A 336 4.66 -6.45 3.70
N ILE A 337 3.96 -5.96 4.73
CA ILE A 337 2.77 -6.63 5.29
C ILE A 337 1.66 -6.73 4.25
N ARG A 338 1.47 -5.68 3.42
CA ARG A 338 0.48 -5.72 2.32
C ARG A 338 0.87 -6.74 1.26
N VAL A 339 2.14 -6.81 0.87
CA VAL A 339 2.65 -7.83 -0.07
C VAL A 339 2.36 -9.23 0.46
N GLN A 340 2.66 -9.51 1.72
CA GLN A 340 2.39 -10.80 2.34
C GLN A 340 0.89 -11.15 2.39
N LEU A 341 0.03 -10.18 2.69
CA LEU A 341 -1.43 -10.36 2.65
C LEU A 341 -1.90 -10.72 1.24
N ILE A 342 -1.38 -10.02 0.22
CA ILE A 342 -1.70 -10.22 -1.19
C ILE A 342 -1.28 -11.64 -1.64
N GLU A 343 -0.07 -12.08 -1.28
CA GLU A 343 0.45 -13.42 -1.59
C GLU A 343 -0.41 -14.51 -0.94
N THR A 344 -0.71 -14.38 0.35
CA THR A 344 -1.58 -15.32 1.08
C THR A 344 -2.95 -15.43 0.41
N GLN A 345 -3.53 -14.28 0.00
CA GLN A 345 -4.83 -14.30 -0.66
C GLN A 345 -4.77 -14.90 -2.07
N SER A 346 -3.66 -14.71 -2.79
CA SER A 346 -3.41 -15.34 -4.08
C SER A 346 -3.38 -16.87 -3.97
N GLU A 347 -2.70 -17.41 -2.97
CA GLU A 347 -2.65 -18.85 -2.70
C GLU A 347 -4.03 -19.40 -2.35
N ASN A 348 -4.77 -18.74 -1.46
CA ASN A 348 -6.14 -19.11 -1.11
C ASN A 348 -7.06 -19.18 -2.36
N HIS A 349 -6.90 -18.25 -3.31
CA HIS A 349 -7.67 -18.27 -4.55
C HIS A 349 -7.27 -19.44 -5.46
N LYS A 350 -5.98 -19.77 -5.57
CA LYS A 350 -5.50 -20.92 -6.35
C LYS A 350 -6.04 -22.25 -5.81
N ASP A 351 -6.03 -22.41 -4.48
CA ASP A 351 -6.55 -23.60 -3.82
C ASP A 351 -8.07 -23.73 -4.02
N LYS A 352 -8.78 -22.61 -3.93
CA LYS A 352 -10.22 -22.57 -4.17
C LYS A 352 -10.57 -22.86 -5.63
N GLU A 353 -9.84 -22.29 -6.57
CA GLU A 353 -9.95 -22.55 -8.01
C GLU A 353 -9.76 -24.04 -8.32
N LEU A 354 -8.71 -24.65 -7.77
CA LEU A 354 -8.45 -26.09 -7.93
C LEU A 354 -9.60 -26.95 -7.38
N THR A 355 -10.13 -26.57 -6.21
CA THR A 355 -11.24 -27.29 -5.56
C THR A 355 -12.52 -27.18 -6.39
N ILE A 356 -12.84 -25.98 -6.88
CA ILE A 356 -14.02 -25.73 -7.72
C ILE A 356 -13.87 -26.47 -9.06
N SER A 357 -12.70 -26.39 -9.70
CA SER A 357 -12.43 -27.05 -10.97
C SER A 357 -12.57 -28.56 -10.87
N LYS A 358 -12.07 -29.20 -9.78
CA LYS A 358 -12.28 -30.62 -9.52
C LYS A 358 -13.77 -30.95 -9.30
N SER A 359 -14.48 -30.12 -8.56
CA SER A 359 -15.91 -30.30 -8.31
C SER A 359 -16.73 -30.15 -9.59
N GLN A 360 -16.36 -29.21 -10.45
CA GLN A 360 -16.95 -28.97 -11.77
C GLN A 360 -16.71 -30.20 -12.67
N SER A 361 -15.48 -30.68 -12.77
CA SER A 361 -15.09 -31.86 -13.54
C SER A 361 -15.91 -33.09 -13.11
N ASN A 362 -16.03 -33.34 -11.81
CA ASN A 362 -16.81 -34.48 -11.30
C ASN A 362 -18.31 -34.44 -11.68
N ILE A 363 -18.85 -33.24 -11.91
CA ILE A 363 -20.26 -33.06 -12.29
C ILE A 363 -20.44 -33.04 -13.81
N GLU A 364 -19.57 -32.30 -14.51
CA GLU A 364 -19.73 -31.92 -15.92
C GLU A 364 -19.11 -32.93 -16.89
N ASP A 365 -17.98 -33.58 -16.51
CA ASP A 365 -17.18 -34.38 -17.43
C ASP A 365 -17.89 -35.67 -17.83
N LEU A 366 -17.69 -36.06 -19.07
CA LEU A 366 -18.25 -37.26 -19.68
C LEU A 366 -17.37 -38.47 -19.43
N ASP A 367 -17.98 -39.58 -18.98
CA ASP A 367 -17.35 -40.89 -19.05
C ASP A 367 -17.38 -41.34 -20.52
N PHE A 368 -16.26 -41.12 -21.20
CA PHE A 368 -16.13 -41.42 -22.64
C PHE A 368 -16.39 -42.91 -22.95
N ALA A 369 -15.96 -43.84 -22.11
CA ALA A 369 -16.15 -45.28 -22.37
C ALA A 369 -17.63 -45.63 -22.37
N LYS A 370 -18.37 -45.11 -21.40
CA LYS A 370 -19.83 -45.32 -21.29
C LYS A 370 -20.58 -44.57 -22.40
N ALA A 371 -20.16 -43.34 -22.73
CA ALA A 371 -20.77 -42.53 -23.77
C ALA A 371 -20.62 -43.15 -25.16
N VAL A 372 -19.42 -43.64 -25.52
CA VAL A 372 -19.20 -44.35 -26.78
C VAL A 372 -20.06 -45.59 -26.87
N ALA A 373 -20.14 -46.44 -25.80
CA ALA A 373 -20.99 -47.60 -25.78
C ALA A 373 -22.47 -47.26 -25.98
N SER A 374 -22.95 -46.18 -25.35
CA SER A 374 -24.33 -45.69 -25.48
C SER A 374 -24.61 -45.11 -26.89
N PHE A 375 -23.65 -44.42 -27.48
CA PHE A 375 -23.71 -43.91 -28.85
C PHE A 375 -23.84 -45.06 -29.87
N GLU A 376 -22.94 -46.08 -29.79
CA GLU A 376 -22.93 -47.26 -30.64
C GLU A 376 -24.27 -48.02 -30.53
N GLN A 377 -24.74 -48.21 -29.28
CA GLN A 377 -26.03 -48.88 -29.04
C GLN A 377 -27.22 -48.11 -29.66
N SER A 378 -27.22 -46.77 -29.53
CA SER A 378 -28.27 -45.92 -30.11
C SER A 378 -28.21 -45.94 -31.65
N GLN A 379 -26.99 -45.95 -32.22
CA GLN A 379 -26.76 -46.01 -33.65
C GLN A 379 -27.27 -47.37 -34.24
N VAL A 380 -26.92 -48.49 -33.57
CA VAL A 380 -27.39 -49.83 -33.99
C VAL A 380 -28.92 -49.92 -33.87
N ALA A 381 -29.51 -49.40 -32.78
CA ALA A 381 -30.95 -49.37 -32.59
C ALA A 381 -31.65 -48.54 -33.71
N LEU A 382 -31.11 -47.39 -34.09
CA LEU A 382 -31.61 -46.57 -35.17
C LEU A 382 -31.57 -47.32 -36.51
N GLN A 383 -30.44 -47.95 -36.85
CA GLN A 383 -30.29 -48.74 -38.04
C GLN A 383 -31.29 -49.90 -38.12
N ALA A 384 -31.42 -50.65 -37.00
CA ALA A 384 -32.41 -51.74 -36.86
C ALA A 384 -33.84 -51.26 -37.08
N ALA A 385 -34.23 -50.12 -36.44
CA ALA A 385 -35.56 -49.53 -36.62
C ALA A 385 -35.84 -49.08 -38.07
N GLN A 386 -34.84 -48.46 -38.71
CA GLN A 386 -34.93 -48.11 -40.13
C GLN A 386 -35.07 -49.32 -41.05
N GLN A 387 -34.29 -50.39 -40.83
CA GLN A 387 -34.39 -51.62 -41.63
C GLN A 387 -35.76 -52.28 -41.44
N THR A 388 -36.25 -52.40 -40.19
CA THR A 388 -37.55 -52.96 -39.87
C THR A 388 -38.66 -52.16 -40.55
N PHE A 389 -38.56 -50.82 -40.49
CA PHE A 389 -39.55 -49.96 -41.18
C PHE A 389 -39.60 -50.19 -42.67
N VAL A 390 -38.44 -50.33 -43.34
CA VAL A 390 -38.38 -50.63 -44.78
C VAL A 390 -38.94 -52.01 -45.10
N GLN A 391 -38.66 -53.03 -44.31
CA GLN A 391 -39.19 -54.40 -44.52
C GLN A 391 -40.72 -54.40 -44.38
N VAL A 392 -41.27 -53.80 -43.33
CA VAL A 392 -42.74 -53.74 -43.14
C VAL A 392 -43.40 -52.90 -44.26
N LYS A 393 -42.77 -51.81 -44.72
CA LYS A 393 -43.26 -51.01 -45.82
C LYS A 393 -43.39 -51.88 -47.10
N ASN A 394 -42.41 -52.71 -47.38
CA ASN A 394 -42.44 -53.61 -48.55
C ASN A 394 -43.48 -54.70 -48.45
N LEU A 395 -43.65 -55.31 -47.27
CA LEU A 395 -44.69 -56.34 -47.03
C LEU A 395 -46.14 -55.85 -47.27
N THR A 396 -46.41 -54.57 -46.94
CA THR A 396 -47.75 -53.97 -47.13
C THR A 396 -48.04 -53.61 -48.59
N LEU A 397 -47.00 -53.30 -49.40
CA LEU A 397 -47.11 -53.08 -50.83
C LEU A 397 -47.38 -54.37 -51.60
N PHE A 398 -46.77 -55.50 -51.23
CA PHE A 398 -46.97 -56.80 -51.89
C PHE A 398 -48.35 -57.45 -51.60
N ASN A 399 -49.04 -57.08 -50.51
CA ASN A 399 -50.36 -57.58 -50.22
C ASN A 399 -51.47 -56.76 -50.87
N TYR A 400 -51.19 -55.75 -51.70
CA TYR A 400 -52.17 -54.86 -52.35
C TYR A 400 -52.20 -55.01 -53.90
N ILE A 401 -51.30 -55.86 -54.45
CA ILE A 401 -51.33 -56.27 -55.84
C ILE A 401 -51.85 -57.70 -55.89
#